data_ab3fd136afa2c5a836696c680e04ca8f
#
_entry.id   ab3fd136afa2c5a836696c680e04ca8f
#
_cell.length_a   1.000
_cell.length_b   1.000
_cell.length_c   1.000
_cell.angle_alpha   90.00
_cell.angle_beta   90.00
_cell.angle_gamma   90.00
#
_symmetry.space_group_name_H-M   'P 1'
#
loop_
_entity.id
_entity.type
_entity.pdbx_description
1 polymer ?
#
loop_
_entity_poly.entity_id
_entity_poly.type
_entity_poly.pdbx_seq_one_letter_code
_entity_poly.pdbx_strand_id
1 'polypeptide(L)'
;MFNGTLERAILETLAYSDVFDYPLRLDELYRYLPIRVEIGKLQQALGLLNEQVGMKDDLCFLTGHEAIIKIRKQREAHSQKLTQRALQYGCVLGSLPFIRMVALTGSLAVMNSSGDADFDYMLVAAPNRVWTARAFALLFNRFTRLFGHTLCPNLIVS
;
A
#
# COMPACT_ATOMS: atom_id res chain seq x y z
N MET A 1 -7.22 -30.07 12.82
CA MET A 1 -6.47 -29.33 13.85
C MET A 1 -5.35 -28.64 13.12
N PHE A 2 -5.39 -27.32 12.99
CA PHE A 2 -4.27 -26.58 12.38
C PHE A 2 -3.06 -26.73 13.28
N ASN A 3 -2.08 -27.48 12.80
CA ASN A 3 -0.89 -27.80 13.56
C ASN A 3 0.14 -26.69 13.38
N GLY A 4 -0.24 -25.47 13.62
CA GLY A 4 0.84 -24.59 13.51
C GLY A 4 0.52 -23.10 13.50
N THR A 5 1.39 -22.44 14.11
CA THR A 5 1.53 -21.01 14.05
C THR A 5 1.74 -20.48 12.62
N LEU A 6 2.31 -21.28 11.69
CA LEU A 6 2.60 -20.85 10.32
C LEU A 6 1.37 -20.83 9.42
N GLU A 7 0.59 -21.92 9.37
CA GLU A 7 -0.64 -22.00 8.56
C GLU A 7 -1.65 -20.95 9.00
N ARG A 8 -1.79 -20.77 10.32
CA ARG A 8 -2.62 -19.71 10.87
C ARG A 8 -2.12 -18.31 10.48
N ALA A 9 -0.81 -18.06 10.57
CA ALA A 9 -0.21 -16.78 10.18
C ALA A 9 -0.44 -16.48 8.70
N ILE A 10 -0.34 -17.48 7.81
CA ILE A 10 -0.64 -17.36 6.38
C ILE A 10 -2.09 -16.93 6.18
N LEU A 11 -3.04 -17.67 6.78
CA LEU A 11 -4.47 -17.38 6.64
C LEU A 11 -4.84 -16.00 7.20
N GLU A 12 -4.32 -15.62 8.35
CA GLU A 12 -4.54 -14.28 8.94
C GLU A 12 -3.98 -13.17 8.04
N THR A 13 -2.79 -13.38 7.45
CA THR A 13 -2.18 -12.41 6.53
C THR A 13 -3.00 -12.27 5.25
N LEU A 14 -3.45 -13.38 4.67
CA LEU A 14 -4.31 -13.35 3.48
C LEU A 14 -5.68 -12.77 3.79
N ALA A 15 -6.30 -13.11 4.92
CA ALA A 15 -7.59 -12.55 5.34
C ALA A 15 -7.51 -11.02 5.55
N TYR A 16 -6.39 -10.52 6.12
CA TYR A 16 -6.19 -9.09 6.26
C TYR A 16 -6.07 -8.39 4.89
N SER A 17 -5.31 -8.95 3.95
CA SER A 17 -5.14 -8.35 2.63
C SER A 17 -6.39 -8.46 1.75
N ASP A 18 -7.20 -9.49 1.97
CA ASP A 18 -8.49 -9.73 1.30
C ASP A 18 -9.51 -8.60 1.58
N VAL A 19 -9.48 -8.02 2.78
CA VAL A 19 -10.31 -6.84 3.14
C VAL A 19 -10.10 -5.67 2.16
N PHE A 20 -8.92 -5.60 1.54
CA PHE A 20 -8.55 -4.55 0.58
C PHE A 20 -8.61 -5.03 -0.88
N ASP A 21 -9.21 -6.18 -1.17
CA ASP A 21 -9.18 -6.86 -2.47
C ASP A 21 -7.74 -7.00 -3.02
N TYR A 22 -6.80 -7.36 -2.16
CA TYR A 22 -5.37 -7.34 -2.46
C TYR A 22 -4.74 -8.73 -2.30
N PRO A 23 -4.86 -9.62 -3.31
CA PRO A 23 -4.18 -10.92 -3.29
C PRO A 23 -2.67 -10.69 -3.29
N LEU A 24 -1.92 -11.46 -2.52
CA LEU A 24 -0.49 -11.25 -2.30
C LEU A 24 0.36 -12.08 -3.25
N ARG A 25 1.46 -11.53 -3.77
CA ARG A 25 2.54 -12.32 -4.35
C ARG A 25 3.25 -13.12 -3.26
N LEU A 26 3.95 -14.17 -3.64
CA LEU A 26 4.66 -15.02 -2.65
C LEU A 26 5.70 -14.22 -1.83
N ASP A 27 6.42 -13.29 -2.47
CA ASP A 27 7.38 -12.44 -1.80
C ASP A 27 6.71 -11.40 -0.87
N GLU A 28 5.54 -10.89 -1.23
CA GLU A 28 4.74 -10.03 -0.38
C GLU A 28 4.17 -10.81 0.81
N LEU A 29 3.62 -11.99 0.60
CA LEU A 29 3.16 -12.86 1.66
C LEU A 29 4.29 -13.17 2.65
N TYR A 30 5.46 -13.55 2.12
CA TYR A 30 6.66 -13.79 2.94
C TYR A 30 7.08 -12.57 3.77
N ARG A 31 7.02 -11.38 3.18
CA ARG A 31 7.37 -10.10 3.84
C ARG A 31 6.39 -9.70 4.93
N TYR A 32 5.10 -9.96 4.72
CA TYR A 32 4.03 -9.53 5.63
C TYR A 32 3.67 -10.56 6.70
N LEU A 33 4.25 -11.77 6.65
CA LEU A 33 4.07 -12.74 7.72
C LEU A 33 4.53 -12.17 9.07
N PRO A 34 3.73 -12.30 10.15
CA PRO A 34 4.10 -11.81 11.48
C PRO A 34 5.20 -12.66 12.14
N ILE A 35 5.61 -13.75 11.51
CA ILE A 35 6.63 -14.67 11.99
C ILE A 35 7.75 -14.83 10.96
N ARG A 36 8.97 -15.04 11.41
CA ARG A 36 10.10 -15.35 10.52
C ARG A 36 10.13 -16.83 10.19
N VAL A 37 10.20 -17.14 8.91
CA VAL A 37 10.21 -18.52 8.38
C VAL A 37 11.11 -18.58 7.16
N GLU A 38 11.61 -19.79 6.84
CA GLU A 38 12.32 -20.03 5.58
C GLU A 38 11.29 -20.11 4.43
N ILE A 39 11.67 -19.58 3.25
CA ILE A 39 10.78 -19.54 2.09
C ILE A 39 10.28 -20.94 1.67
N GLY A 40 11.14 -21.97 1.81
CA GLY A 40 10.77 -23.34 1.52
C GLY A 40 9.67 -23.89 2.44
N LYS A 41 9.69 -23.50 3.73
CA LYS A 41 8.63 -23.88 4.68
C LYS A 41 7.32 -23.18 4.37
N LEU A 42 7.37 -21.91 3.93
CA LEU A 42 6.18 -21.18 3.46
C LEU A 42 5.55 -21.87 2.26
N GLN A 43 6.36 -22.28 1.26
CA GLN A 43 5.85 -22.99 0.09
C GLN A 43 5.23 -24.35 0.44
N GLN A 44 5.85 -25.10 1.36
CA GLN A 44 5.29 -26.36 1.85
C GLN A 44 3.95 -26.13 2.58
N ALA A 45 3.87 -25.13 3.46
CA ALA A 45 2.64 -24.81 4.18
C ALA A 45 1.52 -24.37 3.23
N LEU A 46 1.83 -23.59 2.19
CA LEU A 46 0.85 -23.24 1.14
C LEU A 46 0.33 -24.48 0.41
N GLY A 47 1.19 -25.47 0.14
CA GLY A 47 0.77 -26.75 -0.45
C GLY A 47 -0.19 -27.55 0.45
N LEU A 48 -0.07 -27.41 1.77
CA LEU A 48 -1.00 -28.05 2.73
C LEU A 48 -2.33 -27.29 2.85
N LEU A 49 -2.35 -26.01 2.51
CA LEU A 49 -3.52 -25.14 2.58
C LEU A 49 -4.30 -25.05 1.26
N ASN A 50 -4.10 -25.96 0.32
CA ASN A 50 -4.67 -25.93 -1.05
C ASN A 50 -6.21 -25.85 -1.11
N GLU A 51 -6.93 -26.26 -0.05
CA GLU A 51 -8.38 -26.11 0.05
C GLU A 51 -8.82 -24.69 0.47
N GLN A 52 -7.96 -23.94 1.17
CA GLN A 52 -8.27 -22.62 1.74
C GLN A 52 -7.56 -21.47 1.02
N VAL A 53 -6.44 -21.77 0.37
CA VAL A 53 -5.61 -20.78 -0.35
C VAL A 53 -5.52 -21.17 -1.81
N GLY A 54 -6.04 -20.31 -2.66
CA GLY A 54 -5.87 -20.40 -4.11
C GLY A 54 -4.57 -19.72 -4.53
N MET A 55 -3.94 -20.25 -5.58
CA MET A 55 -2.80 -19.64 -6.25
C MET A 55 -3.07 -19.54 -7.75
N LYS A 56 -2.97 -18.33 -8.29
CA LYS A 56 -3.16 -18.06 -9.72
C LYS A 56 -2.39 -16.81 -10.12
N ASP A 57 -1.70 -16.86 -11.27
CA ASP A 57 -0.92 -15.73 -11.81
C ASP A 57 0.11 -15.18 -10.78
N ASP A 58 0.79 -16.08 -10.04
CA ASP A 58 1.72 -15.80 -8.95
C ASP A 58 1.11 -15.06 -7.74
N LEU A 59 -0.21 -15.05 -7.64
CA LEU A 59 -0.96 -14.43 -6.55
C LEU A 59 -1.59 -15.48 -5.64
N CYS A 60 -1.45 -15.28 -4.33
CA CYS A 60 -2.07 -16.06 -3.28
C CYS A 60 -3.32 -15.32 -2.77
N PHE A 61 -4.43 -16.02 -2.62
CA PHE A 61 -5.71 -15.46 -2.17
C PHE A 61 -6.54 -16.52 -1.45
N LEU A 62 -7.57 -16.13 -0.72
CA LEU A 62 -8.50 -17.08 -0.09
C LEU A 62 -9.39 -17.73 -1.15
N THR A 63 -9.55 -19.04 -1.07
CA THR A 63 -10.39 -19.82 -2.01
C THR A 63 -11.80 -19.23 -2.08
N GLY A 64 -12.32 -19.08 -3.30
CA GLY A 64 -13.61 -18.42 -3.56
C GLY A 64 -13.53 -16.93 -3.86
N HIS A 65 -12.34 -16.30 -3.71
CA HIS A 65 -12.14 -14.85 -3.92
C HIS A 65 -11.31 -14.53 -5.18
N GLU A 66 -11.33 -15.40 -6.20
CA GLU A 66 -10.53 -15.25 -7.44
C GLU A 66 -10.77 -13.91 -8.17
N ALA A 67 -11.94 -13.31 -7.97
CA ALA A 67 -12.29 -12.02 -8.60
C ALA A 67 -11.34 -10.89 -8.24
N ILE A 68 -10.72 -10.92 -7.05
CA ILE A 68 -9.80 -9.89 -6.57
C ILE A 68 -8.50 -9.83 -7.40
N ILE A 69 -8.14 -10.90 -8.11
CA ILE A 69 -6.99 -10.91 -9.03
C ILE A 69 -7.16 -9.86 -10.14
N LYS A 70 -8.35 -9.80 -10.73
CA LYS A 70 -8.67 -8.83 -11.77
C LYS A 70 -8.65 -7.41 -11.21
N ILE A 71 -9.19 -7.22 -10.00
CA ILE A 71 -9.21 -5.93 -9.31
C ILE A 71 -7.77 -5.45 -9.08
N ARG A 72 -6.90 -6.30 -8.53
CA ARG A 72 -5.50 -5.96 -8.31
C ARG A 72 -4.78 -5.55 -9.60
N LYS A 73 -4.91 -6.33 -10.68
CA LYS A 73 -4.28 -6.01 -11.96
C LYS A 73 -4.73 -4.65 -12.50
N GLN A 74 -6.01 -4.33 -12.38
CA GLN A 74 -6.56 -3.04 -12.80
C GLN A 74 -6.01 -1.89 -11.95
N ARG A 75 -6.03 -2.04 -10.60
CA ARG A 75 -5.51 -1.05 -9.66
C ARG A 75 -4.01 -0.84 -9.82
N GLU A 76 -3.23 -1.91 -10.06
CA GLU A 76 -1.79 -1.83 -10.30
C GLU A 76 -1.48 -1.04 -11.59
N ALA A 77 -2.14 -1.35 -12.69
CA ALA A 77 -1.99 -0.62 -13.95
C ALA A 77 -2.40 0.85 -13.84
N HIS A 78 -3.44 1.15 -13.06
CA HIS A 78 -3.87 2.52 -12.78
C HIS A 78 -2.85 3.25 -11.90
N SER A 79 -2.40 2.62 -10.82
CA SER A 79 -1.40 3.17 -9.89
C SER A 79 -0.09 3.51 -10.60
N GLN A 80 0.39 2.67 -11.50
CA GLN A 80 1.60 2.94 -12.29
C GLN A 80 1.52 4.27 -13.06
N LYS A 81 0.35 4.58 -13.65
CA LYS A 81 0.15 5.84 -14.38
C LYS A 81 0.16 7.06 -13.46
N LEU A 82 -0.34 6.91 -12.24
CA LEU A 82 -0.43 8.00 -11.27
C LEU A 82 0.88 8.22 -10.49
N THR A 83 1.67 7.18 -10.27
CA THR A 83 2.87 7.23 -9.44
C THR A 83 3.86 8.30 -9.90
N GLN A 84 4.11 8.42 -11.20
CA GLN A 84 5.03 9.42 -11.71
C GLN A 84 4.57 10.86 -11.36
N ARG A 85 3.27 11.13 -11.48
CA ARG A 85 2.69 12.43 -11.12
C ARG A 85 2.72 12.67 -9.61
N ALA A 86 2.39 11.63 -8.82
CA ALA A 86 2.51 11.71 -7.36
C ALA A 86 3.95 12.02 -6.92
N LEU A 87 4.96 11.41 -7.53
CA LEU A 87 6.36 11.72 -7.25
C LEU A 87 6.72 13.16 -7.61
N GLN A 88 6.22 13.70 -8.73
CA GLN A 88 6.44 15.10 -9.11
C GLN A 88 5.84 16.06 -8.05
N TYR A 89 4.61 15.82 -7.61
CA TYR A 89 4.02 16.62 -6.53
C TYR A 89 4.77 16.44 -5.21
N GLY A 90 5.24 15.23 -4.90
CA GLY A 90 6.09 14.96 -3.75
C GLY A 90 7.39 15.77 -3.78
N CYS A 91 8.04 15.90 -4.94
CA CYS A 91 9.23 16.76 -5.11
C CYS A 91 8.91 18.24 -4.85
N VAL A 92 7.79 18.73 -5.35
CA VAL A 92 7.36 20.11 -5.09
C VAL A 92 7.07 20.32 -3.61
N LEU A 93 6.33 19.41 -2.97
CA LEU A 93 6.10 19.43 -1.52
C LEU A 93 7.42 19.46 -0.73
N GLY A 94 8.39 18.64 -1.13
CA GLY A 94 9.70 18.58 -0.48
C GLY A 94 10.55 19.84 -0.64
N SER A 95 10.26 20.67 -1.64
CA SER A 95 10.92 21.98 -1.84
C SER A 95 10.30 23.11 -1.01
N LEU A 96 9.13 22.86 -0.39
CA LEU A 96 8.45 23.88 0.42
C LEU A 96 9.20 24.14 1.74
N PRO A 97 9.14 25.40 2.27
CA PRO A 97 9.82 25.73 3.50
C PRO A 97 9.40 24.83 4.67
N PHE A 98 10.39 24.46 5.47
CA PHE A 98 10.23 23.66 6.70
C PHE A 98 9.80 22.19 6.48
N ILE A 99 9.68 21.70 5.25
CA ILE A 99 9.50 20.28 4.95
C ILE A 99 10.88 19.67 4.73
N ARG A 100 11.21 18.61 5.49
CA ARG A 100 12.50 17.91 5.45
C ARG A 100 12.44 16.58 4.72
N MET A 101 11.27 15.94 4.74
CA MET A 101 11.03 14.68 4.05
C MET A 101 9.57 14.60 3.60
N VAL A 102 9.37 14.00 2.44
CA VAL A 102 8.06 13.64 1.91
C VAL A 102 8.09 12.16 1.55
N ALA A 103 7.11 11.40 2.00
CA ALA A 103 6.91 10.02 1.59
C ALA A 103 5.51 9.85 1.02
N LEU A 104 5.41 9.20 -0.13
CA LEU A 104 4.13 8.75 -0.67
C LEU A 104 3.62 7.61 0.20
N THR A 105 2.34 7.64 0.59
CA THR A 105 1.68 6.66 1.45
C THR A 105 0.34 6.22 0.86
N GLY A 106 -0.48 5.53 1.63
CA GLY A 106 -1.82 5.12 1.21
C GLY A 106 -1.85 4.09 0.09
N SER A 107 -2.98 4.00 -0.57
CA SER A 107 -3.27 2.97 -1.58
C SER A 107 -2.34 3.05 -2.80
N LEU A 108 -1.92 4.26 -3.18
CA LEU A 108 -1.02 4.44 -4.31
C LEU A 108 0.39 3.93 -4.03
N ALA A 109 0.88 4.06 -2.80
CA ALA A 109 2.21 3.56 -2.41
C ALA A 109 2.33 2.03 -2.49
N VAL A 110 1.22 1.33 -2.31
CA VAL A 110 1.14 -0.15 -2.43
C VAL A 110 0.54 -0.61 -3.76
N MET A 111 0.45 0.28 -4.75
CA MET A 111 -0.10 -0.01 -6.07
C MET A 111 -1.55 -0.56 -6.06
N ASN A 112 -2.33 -0.17 -5.07
CA ASN A 112 -3.74 -0.60 -4.90
C ASN A 112 -4.72 0.57 -4.99
N SER A 113 -4.39 1.62 -5.75
CA SER A 113 -5.22 2.80 -5.90
C SER A 113 -6.42 2.53 -6.81
N SER A 114 -7.61 2.87 -6.34
CA SER A 114 -8.81 3.01 -7.18
C SER A 114 -8.77 4.34 -7.97
N GLY A 115 -9.58 4.44 -9.04
CA GLY A 115 -9.50 5.53 -10.01
C GLY A 115 -9.58 6.97 -9.49
N ASP A 116 -10.23 7.19 -8.35
CA ASP A 116 -10.46 8.52 -7.75
C ASP A 116 -9.64 8.75 -6.48
N ALA A 117 -8.47 8.09 -6.37
CA ALA A 117 -7.67 8.17 -5.16
C ALA A 117 -6.92 9.49 -5.04
N ASP A 118 -6.95 10.05 -3.84
CA ASP A 118 -6.09 11.16 -3.42
C ASP A 118 -4.63 10.72 -3.36
N PHE A 119 -3.71 11.67 -3.51
CA PHE A 119 -2.29 11.45 -3.30
C PHE A 119 -1.96 11.65 -1.82
N ASP A 120 -1.78 10.56 -1.11
CA ASP A 120 -1.50 10.55 0.32
C ASP A 120 -0.01 10.74 0.61
N TYR A 121 0.32 11.70 1.46
CA TYR A 121 1.71 11.97 1.86
C TYR A 121 1.89 11.99 3.37
N MET A 122 3.00 11.40 3.80
CA MET A 122 3.58 11.66 5.10
C MET A 122 4.67 12.72 4.95
N LEU A 123 4.64 13.74 5.81
CA LEU A 123 5.59 14.84 5.82
C LEU A 123 6.38 14.84 7.12
N VAL A 124 7.68 15.04 7.04
CA VAL A 124 8.51 15.38 8.20
C VAL A 124 8.85 16.84 8.14
N ALA A 125 8.42 17.60 9.13
CA ALA A 125 8.65 19.03 9.24
C ALA A 125 9.90 19.33 10.08
N ALA A 126 10.44 20.55 9.93
CA ALA A 126 11.45 21.06 10.85
C ALA A 126 10.88 21.20 12.26
N PRO A 127 11.72 21.08 13.33
CA PRO A 127 11.30 21.24 14.71
C PRO A 127 10.50 22.53 14.93
N ASN A 128 9.41 22.43 15.67
CA ASN A 128 8.49 23.54 15.98
C ASN A 128 7.84 24.20 14.72
N ARG A 129 7.82 23.53 13.56
CA ARG A 129 7.29 24.07 12.31
C ARG A 129 6.18 23.23 11.67
N VAL A 130 5.64 22.25 12.39
CA VAL A 130 4.58 21.33 11.89
C VAL A 130 3.40 22.12 11.32
N TRP A 131 2.89 23.11 12.06
CA TRP A 131 1.74 23.89 11.61
C TRP A 131 2.04 24.77 10.38
N THR A 132 3.24 25.35 10.32
CA THR A 132 3.69 26.14 9.17
C THR A 132 3.85 25.24 7.92
N ALA A 133 4.49 24.09 8.07
CA ALA A 133 4.62 23.09 7.00
C ALA A 133 3.25 22.61 6.51
N ARG A 134 2.32 22.35 7.45
CA ARG A 134 0.93 21.99 7.12
C ARG A 134 0.22 23.09 6.33
N ALA A 135 0.37 24.35 6.72
CA ALA A 135 -0.24 25.46 6.00
C ALA A 135 0.25 25.55 4.55
N PHE A 136 1.55 25.40 4.32
CA PHE A 136 2.12 25.35 2.96
C PHE A 136 1.62 24.15 2.15
N ALA A 137 1.56 22.97 2.76
CA ALA A 137 1.05 21.77 2.09
C ALA A 137 -0.44 21.93 1.71
N LEU A 138 -1.27 22.50 2.57
CA LEU A 138 -2.69 22.77 2.28
C LEU A 138 -2.86 23.84 1.19
N LEU A 139 -2.02 24.87 1.19
CA LEU A 139 -2.04 25.88 0.11
C LEU A 139 -1.67 25.26 -1.22
N PHE A 140 -0.66 24.40 -1.25
CA PHE A 140 -0.29 23.65 -2.45
C PHE A 140 -1.39 22.69 -2.89
N ASN A 141 -2.05 21.97 -1.97
CA ASN A 141 -3.21 21.15 -2.29
C ASN A 141 -4.34 21.97 -2.95
N ARG A 142 -4.62 23.19 -2.45
CA ARG A 142 -5.60 24.06 -3.07
C ARG A 142 -5.26 24.37 -4.52
N PHE A 143 -3.98 24.56 -4.82
CA PHE A 143 -3.50 24.79 -6.19
C PHE A 143 -3.65 23.53 -7.06
N THR A 144 -3.25 22.35 -6.59
CA THR A 144 -3.33 21.11 -7.38
C THR A 144 -4.78 20.67 -7.67
N ARG A 145 -5.71 21.02 -6.81
CA ARG A 145 -7.17 20.78 -7.04
C ARG A 145 -7.68 21.49 -8.29
N LEU A 146 -7.09 22.59 -8.70
CA LEU A 146 -7.44 23.27 -9.97
C LEU A 146 -7.10 22.40 -11.20
N PHE A 147 -6.19 21.46 -11.04
CA PHE A 147 -5.78 20.48 -12.06
C PHE A 147 -6.44 19.10 -11.87
N GLY A 148 -7.45 19.01 -11.01
CA GLY A 148 -8.18 17.78 -10.75
C GLY A 148 -7.45 16.76 -9.86
N HIS A 149 -6.45 17.20 -9.07
CA HIS A 149 -5.69 16.32 -8.17
C HIS A 149 -5.79 16.80 -6.74
N THR A 150 -6.18 15.89 -5.84
CA THR A 150 -6.20 16.12 -4.40
C THR A 150 -4.94 15.53 -3.77
N LEU A 151 -4.23 16.35 -3.00
CA LEU A 151 -3.14 15.89 -2.15
C LEU A 151 -3.63 15.85 -0.71
N CYS A 152 -3.41 14.73 -0.04
CA CYS A 152 -3.79 14.52 1.34
C CYS A 152 -2.54 14.38 2.23
N PRO A 153 -2.11 15.42 2.96
CA PRO A 153 -1.05 15.30 3.95
C PRO A 153 -1.60 14.59 5.19
N ASN A 154 -1.67 13.25 5.14
CA ASN A 154 -2.29 12.41 6.16
C ASN A 154 -1.56 12.44 7.49
N LEU A 155 -0.23 12.48 7.45
CA LEU A 155 0.60 12.48 8.65
C LEU A 155 1.68 13.55 8.52
N ILE A 156 1.78 14.41 9.54
CA ILE A 156 2.85 15.41 9.63
C ILE A 156 3.50 15.30 11.00
N VAL A 157 4.79 15.02 11.01
CA VAL A 157 5.60 14.86 12.22
C VAL A 157 6.83 15.78 12.19
N SER A 158 7.49 15.98 13.34
CA SER A 158 8.73 16.77 13.46
C SER A 158 9.75 16.06 14.33
#